data_74fca93d228e5734afbf4f4c47d9665e
#
_entry.id   74fca93d228e5734afbf4f4c47d9665e
#
_cell.length_a   1.000
_cell.length_b   1.000
_cell.length_c   1.000
_cell.angle_alpha   90.00
_cell.angle_beta   90.00
_cell.angle_gamma   90.00
#
_symmetry.space_group_name_H-M   'P 1'
#
loop_
_entity.id
_entity.type
_entity.pdbx_description
1 polymer ?
#
loop_
_entity_poly.entity_id
_entity_poly.type
_entity_poly.pdbx_seq_one_letter_code
_entity_poly.pdbx_strand_id
1 'polypeptide(L)'
;MGLMQQAYDTYCAMAPQYAGIYGKAKEPLVPVSHQIVNAELELTLDADGHLLDARSVEAEQAATIIPVTESSSGRTGDTTCAHPLCDQIRFLSALYPAKYESYLTQLHRWEDSPYGHPKLSAIAHYVERGAIVEDLAQRGVISLNEKGLPSKEKQVVRWRVETGGENETPACWQDQSLFQAFIDYYASTKSEKPAFCMVSGKNAPPASQHPKKIMNLYANAKLISANDTSGFTYRGRFTDDSQAATMSYEASQKIHSALHWLAATQGVFIGGRTFLCWNPQGIEIPKPQAAFLRRGAAKQIKYSDYRKALSETLRGWQETIPRDAGAVVAAFDAATSGRLSLTYYSELPVSDLLERLHNWDALCCWEHSSFGIQSPSLSQIADCAFGTVRASDRQTKLETDERVMRQQVQRLLSCRVDRGKMPADIARAAAAKAFNLQIMDAALRETVLFTACAVLRKYKYDWYKEEWGMALEPQKKDVSYQYGRLLAVFEKLERDTYDSNEQREPNAIRMQSVFAKRPLYASRIIWEQLKKAYYPKLKPGARTKYDRIIQQIIQEISSFPQAEQEAALKDTYLFGYYLQRSALYTSGKTENNQEEE
;
A
#
# COMPACT_ATOMS: atom_id res chain seq x y z
N MET A 1 21.46 7.74 -8.33
CA MET A 1 21.78 6.29 -8.22
C MET A 1 20.55 5.52 -8.70
N GLY A 2 20.62 4.25 -8.99
CA GLY A 2 19.44 3.49 -9.45
C GLY A 2 18.85 2.61 -8.34
N LEU A 3 17.65 2.06 -8.56
CA LEU A 3 16.93 1.19 -7.62
C LEU A 3 17.84 0.13 -6.96
N MET A 4 18.69 -0.53 -7.75
CA MET A 4 19.55 -1.61 -7.25
C MET A 4 20.56 -1.10 -6.23
N GLN A 5 21.15 0.06 -6.48
CA GLN A 5 22.08 0.69 -5.54
C GLN A 5 21.36 1.09 -4.25
N GLN A 6 20.20 1.73 -4.35
CA GLN A 6 19.43 2.16 -3.18
C GLN A 6 18.99 0.96 -2.31
N ALA A 7 18.58 -0.14 -2.95
CA ALA A 7 18.21 -1.36 -2.23
C ALA A 7 19.43 -2.04 -1.58
N TYR A 8 20.58 -2.05 -2.26
CA TYR A 8 21.83 -2.55 -1.70
C TYR A 8 22.29 -1.75 -0.48
N ASP A 9 22.26 -0.43 -0.58
CA ASP A 9 22.61 0.48 0.52
C ASP A 9 21.66 0.32 1.70
N THR A 10 20.35 0.13 1.42
CA THR A 10 19.35 -0.17 2.45
C THR A 10 19.69 -1.46 3.19
N TYR A 11 20.02 -2.54 2.46
CA TYR A 11 20.44 -3.78 3.12
C TYR A 11 21.64 -3.55 4.03
N CYS A 12 22.69 -2.91 3.52
CA CYS A 12 23.92 -2.67 4.28
C CYS A 12 23.70 -1.83 5.55
N ALA A 13 22.81 -0.84 5.47
CA ALA A 13 22.46 0.00 6.61
C ALA A 13 21.58 -0.75 7.65
N MET A 14 20.67 -1.62 7.18
CA MET A 14 19.69 -2.28 8.07
C MET A 14 20.17 -3.62 8.61
N ALA A 15 21.06 -4.32 7.91
CA ALA A 15 21.49 -5.66 8.28
C ALA A 15 22.04 -5.78 9.72
N PRO A 16 22.84 -4.85 10.27
CA PRO A 16 23.33 -4.95 11.64
C PRO A 16 22.23 -5.01 12.70
N GLN A 17 21.04 -4.51 12.40
CA GLN A 17 19.94 -4.42 13.36
C GLN A 17 18.80 -5.40 13.09
N TYR A 18 18.65 -5.89 11.84
CA TYR A 18 17.46 -6.62 11.40
C TYR A 18 17.76 -7.96 10.71
N ALA A 19 19.00 -8.19 10.22
CA ALA A 19 19.30 -9.42 9.49
C ALA A 19 19.25 -10.64 10.43
N GLY A 20 18.35 -11.56 10.14
CA GLY A 20 18.14 -12.76 10.94
C GLY A 20 17.51 -12.52 12.32
N ILE A 21 17.09 -11.29 12.66
CA ILE A 21 16.56 -10.94 13.98
C ILE A 21 15.03 -10.88 13.93
N TYR A 22 14.38 -11.76 14.69
CA TYR A 22 12.94 -11.81 14.84
C TYR A 22 12.43 -10.80 15.87
N GLY A 23 11.18 -10.36 15.71
CA GLY A 23 10.47 -9.50 16.66
C GLY A 23 10.76 -8.00 16.57
N LYS A 24 11.78 -7.57 15.83
CA LYS A 24 12.07 -6.14 15.63
C LYS A 24 11.29 -5.50 14.47
N ALA A 25 10.86 -6.30 13.51
CA ALA A 25 10.02 -5.88 12.40
C ALA A 25 8.95 -6.94 12.15
N LYS A 26 7.97 -6.63 11.31
CA LYS A 26 6.91 -7.57 10.91
C LYS A 26 7.47 -8.86 10.31
N GLU A 27 8.56 -8.74 9.54
CA GLU A 27 9.35 -9.86 9.03
C GLU A 27 10.83 -9.54 9.24
N PRO A 28 11.71 -10.53 9.55
CA PRO A 28 13.15 -10.31 9.66
C PRO A 28 13.75 -10.00 8.28
N LEU A 29 14.80 -9.18 8.27
CA LEU A 29 15.62 -9.01 7.05
C LEU A 29 16.39 -10.31 6.82
N VAL A 30 16.29 -10.88 5.64
CA VAL A 30 16.88 -12.19 5.33
C VAL A 30 18.39 -12.05 5.11
N PRO A 31 19.24 -12.84 5.81
CA PRO A 31 20.68 -12.87 5.55
C PRO A 31 21.02 -13.36 4.12
N VAL A 32 22.22 -13.04 3.65
CA VAL A 32 22.73 -13.56 2.36
C VAL A 32 22.70 -15.09 2.37
N SER A 33 22.39 -15.71 1.24
CA SER A 33 22.28 -17.18 1.08
C SER A 33 21.18 -17.84 1.93
N HIS A 34 20.17 -17.06 2.37
CA HIS A 34 19.03 -17.56 3.12
C HIS A 34 17.69 -17.16 2.46
N GLN A 35 16.61 -17.80 2.89
CA GLN A 35 15.24 -17.43 2.53
C GLN A 35 14.28 -17.72 3.70
N ILE A 36 13.10 -17.10 3.68
CA ILE A 36 12.02 -17.45 4.61
C ILE A 36 11.11 -18.50 3.97
N VAL A 37 10.84 -19.56 4.74
CA VAL A 37 9.82 -20.57 4.45
C VAL A 37 8.90 -20.73 5.66
N ASN A 38 7.73 -21.28 5.47
CA ASN A 38 6.88 -21.70 6.59
C ASN A 38 7.24 -23.14 6.95
N ALA A 39 7.78 -23.34 8.15
CA ALA A 39 8.00 -24.68 8.69
C ALA A 39 6.77 -25.11 9.48
N GLU A 40 6.27 -26.30 9.18
CA GLU A 40 5.12 -26.89 9.86
C GLU A 40 5.52 -27.81 11.01
N LEU A 41 6.79 -28.26 11.05
CA LEU A 41 7.30 -29.18 12.04
C LEU A 41 8.57 -28.64 12.68
N GLU A 42 8.70 -28.83 13.99
CA GLU A 42 9.92 -28.50 14.77
C GLU A 42 10.39 -29.74 15.49
N LEU A 43 11.66 -30.11 15.29
CA LEU A 43 12.33 -31.18 15.99
C LEU A 43 13.42 -30.60 16.88
N THR A 44 13.44 -31.05 18.14
CA THR A 44 14.46 -30.70 19.13
C THR A 44 15.40 -31.88 19.34
N LEU A 45 16.69 -31.63 19.13
CA LEU A 45 17.78 -32.60 19.32
C LEU A 45 18.69 -32.17 20.46
N ASP A 46 19.36 -33.13 21.10
CA ASP A 46 20.52 -32.85 21.93
C ASP A 46 21.81 -32.65 21.08
N ALA A 47 22.93 -32.41 21.70
CA ALA A 47 24.22 -32.21 21.06
C ALA A 47 24.72 -33.45 20.29
N ASP A 48 24.31 -34.66 20.69
CA ASP A 48 24.69 -35.94 20.09
C ASP A 48 23.73 -36.37 18.98
N GLY A 49 22.66 -35.60 18.72
CA GLY A 49 21.66 -35.92 17.70
C GLY A 49 20.54 -36.86 18.15
N HIS A 50 20.31 -37.03 19.44
CA HIS A 50 19.14 -37.76 19.93
C HIS A 50 17.91 -36.86 19.92
N LEU A 51 16.76 -37.39 19.48
CA LEU A 51 15.49 -36.68 19.45
C LEU A 51 14.91 -36.50 20.85
N LEU A 52 14.92 -35.28 21.35
CA LEU A 52 14.32 -34.89 22.62
C LEU A 52 12.81 -34.63 22.47
N ASP A 53 12.40 -33.83 21.48
CA ASP A 53 11.00 -33.47 21.24
C ASP A 53 10.69 -33.25 19.75
N ALA A 54 9.41 -33.39 19.39
CA ALA A 54 8.90 -33.05 18.06
C ALA A 54 7.48 -32.52 18.17
N ARG A 55 7.19 -31.41 17.48
CA ARG A 55 5.89 -30.75 17.54
C ARG A 55 5.48 -30.11 16.21
N SER A 56 4.19 -29.91 16.04
CA SER A 56 3.65 -29.03 14.99
C SER A 56 3.89 -27.58 15.34
N VAL A 57 4.11 -26.75 14.33
CA VAL A 57 4.35 -25.31 14.47
C VAL A 57 3.09 -24.55 14.11
N GLU A 58 2.66 -23.66 14.99
CA GLU A 58 1.52 -22.76 14.75
C GLU A 58 1.81 -21.79 13.59
N ALA A 59 0.77 -21.43 12.82
CA ALA A 59 0.91 -20.61 11.61
C ALA A 59 1.59 -19.25 11.86
N GLU A 60 1.33 -18.63 13.03
CA GLU A 60 1.93 -17.36 13.44
C GLU A 60 3.44 -17.46 13.73
N GLN A 61 3.93 -18.66 14.02
CA GLN A 61 5.34 -18.98 14.35
C GLN A 61 6.07 -19.73 13.24
N ALA A 62 5.39 -20.01 12.13
CA ALA A 62 5.90 -20.86 11.05
C ALA A 62 7.05 -20.21 10.24
N ALA A 63 7.13 -18.88 10.21
CA ALA A 63 8.16 -18.17 9.46
C ALA A 63 9.57 -18.54 9.95
N THR A 64 10.33 -19.20 9.07
CA THR A 64 11.62 -19.82 9.39
C THR A 64 12.67 -19.41 8.37
N ILE A 65 13.78 -18.82 8.82
CA ILE A 65 14.94 -18.53 7.98
C ILE A 65 15.72 -19.82 7.77
N ILE A 66 15.94 -20.18 6.51
CA ILE A 66 16.69 -21.39 6.14
C ILE A 66 17.83 -21.04 5.18
N PRO A 67 18.98 -21.73 5.25
CA PRO A 67 20.04 -21.60 4.27
C PRO A 67 19.61 -22.17 2.91
N VAL A 68 20.04 -21.52 1.83
CA VAL A 68 19.73 -21.94 0.46
C VAL A 68 20.91 -21.70 -0.50
N THR A 69 21.03 -22.59 -1.49
CA THR A 69 21.88 -22.36 -2.65
C THR A 69 21.09 -21.69 -3.77
N GLU A 70 21.73 -21.16 -4.81
CA GLU A 70 21.02 -20.64 -5.99
C GLU A 70 20.10 -21.68 -6.62
N SER A 71 20.57 -22.92 -6.71
CA SER A 71 19.78 -24.03 -7.26
C SER A 71 18.58 -24.37 -6.38
N SER A 72 18.78 -24.51 -5.07
CA SER A 72 17.71 -24.90 -4.15
C SER A 72 16.66 -23.80 -3.94
N SER A 73 17.04 -22.52 -3.94
CA SER A 73 16.10 -21.40 -3.82
C SER A 73 15.20 -21.26 -5.05
N GLY A 74 15.70 -21.65 -6.21
CA GLY A 74 14.99 -21.61 -7.49
C GLY A 74 14.11 -22.82 -7.76
N ARG A 75 14.21 -23.89 -6.97
CA ARG A 75 13.55 -25.18 -7.24
C ARG A 75 12.04 -25.06 -7.37
N THR A 76 11.47 -25.81 -8.32
CA THR A 76 10.03 -25.90 -8.58
C THR A 76 9.67 -27.34 -8.95
N GLY A 77 8.44 -27.74 -8.65
CA GLY A 77 7.95 -29.09 -8.98
C GLY A 77 8.57 -30.20 -8.13
N ASP A 78 8.70 -31.38 -8.72
CA ASP A 78 9.30 -32.53 -8.08
C ASP A 78 10.78 -32.66 -8.46
N THR A 79 11.64 -32.02 -7.68
CA THR A 79 13.10 -31.97 -7.85
C THR A 79 13.80 -32.78 -6.79
N THR A 80 15.03 -33.23 -7.07
CA THR A 80 15.93 -33.85 -6.09
C THR A 80 16.89 -32.86 -5.44
N CYS A 81 16.87 -31.57 -5.82
CA CYS A 81 17.73 -30.54 -5.23
C CYS A 81 17.29 -30.20 -3.81
N ALA A 82 18.03 -30.62 -2.80
CA ALA A 82 17.75 -30.37 -1.38
C ALA A 82 18.15 -28.94 -0.93
N HIS A 83 17.48 -28.42 0.09
CA HIS A 83 18.02 -27.29 0.87
C HIS A 83 19.10 -27.78 1.85
N PRO A 84 20.09 -26.96 2.17
CA PRO A 84 21.25 -27.41 2.96
C PRO A 84 20.97 -27.86 4.40
N LEU A 85 19.91 -27.39 5.05
CA LEU A 85 19.64 -27.66 6.46
C LEU A 85 18.17 -28.03 6.75
N CYS A 86 17.26 -27.14 6.49
CA CYS A 86 15.83 -27.36 6.71
C CYS A 86 15.14 -27.69 5.39
N ASP A 87 14.41 -28.81 5.34
CA ASP A 87 13.71 -29.21 4.12
C ASP A 87 12.41 -29.96 4.46
N GLN A 88 11.71 -30.40 3.43
CA GLN A 88 10.49 -31.21 3.53
C GLN A 88 10.83 -32.62 4.04
N ILE A 89 9.91 -33.28 4.76
CA ILE A 89 10.06 -34.63 5.28
C ILE A 89 10.63 -35.60 4.21
N ARG A 90 10.17 -35.49 2.96
CA ARG A 90 10.62 -36.36 1.85
C ARG A 90 12.10 -36.18 1.46
N PHE A 91 12.78 -35.15 1.93
CA PHE A 91 14.23 -34.98 1.78
C PHE A 91 15.00 -35.50 3.00
N LEU A 92 14.31 -35.66 4.13
CA LEU A 92 14.90 -36.09 5.40
C LEU A 92 14.67 -37.59 5.71
N SER A 93 13.95 -38.29 4.84
CA SER A 93 13.58 -39.67 5.06
C SER A 93 14.14 -40.61 4.00
N ALA A 94 14.71 -41.71 4.43
CA ALA A 94 15.20 -42.82 3.59
C ALA A 94 14.10 -43.46 2.71
N LEU A 95 12.82 -43.23 3.01
CA LEU A 95 11.69 -43.65 2.17
C LEU A 95 11.70 -42.98 0.77
N TYR A 96 12.48 -41.92 0.59
CA TYR A 96 12.64 -41.19 -0.69
C TYR A 96 14.12 -41.13 -1.10
N PRO A 97 14.76 -42.23 -1.53
CA PRO A 97 16.21 -42.39 -1.58
C PRO A 97 16.96 -41.28 -2.32
N ALA A 98 16.53 -40.90 -3.53
CA ALA A 98 17.24 -39.88 -4.33
C ALA A 98 17.20 -38.48 -3.71
N LYS A 99 16.13 -38.10 -2.99
CA LYS A 99 16.02 -36.84 -2.27
C LYS A 99 16.83 -36.87 -0.98
N TYR A 100 16.75 -37.96 -0.24
CA TYR A 100 17.47 -38.18 0.99
C TYR A 100 18.99 -38.17 0.78
N GLU A 101 19.49 -38.85 -0.23
CA GLU A 101 20.91 -38.85 -0.61
C GLU A 101 21.38 -37.42 -0.99
N SER A 102 20.58 -36.69 -1.76
CA SER A 102 20.88 -35.32 -2.11
C SER A 102 20.99 -34.41 -0.88
N TYR A 103 20.11 -34.60 0.10
CA TYR A 103 20.14 -33.85 1.36
C TYR A 103 21.39 -34.19 2.17
N LEU A 104 21.66 -35.47 2.45
CA LEU A 104 22.85 -35.89 3.20
C LEU A 104 24.15 -35.42 2.51
N THR A 105 24.24 -35.55 1.20
CA THR A 105 25.41 -35.07 0.45
C THR A 105 25.65 -33.58 0.63
N GLN A 106 24.62 -32.75 0.66
CA GLN A 106 24.77 -31.33 0.90
C GLN A 106 25.14 -31.03 2.34
N LEU A 107 24.51 -31.72 3.30
CA LEU A 107 24.76 -31.51 4.73
C LEU A 107 26.21 -31.86 5.09
N HIS A 108 26.70 -33.01 4.67
CA HIS A 108 28.08 -33.43 4.93
C HIS A 108 29.12 -32.56 4.25
N ARG A 109 28.88 -32.11 3.00
CA ARG A 109 29.79 -31.17 2.35
C ARG A 109 29.96 -29.87 3.15
N TRP A 110 28.90 -29.41 3.81
CA TRP A 110 29.00 -28.24 4.67
C TRP A 110 29.65 -28.59 6.01
N GLU A 111 29.25 -29.67 6.65
CA GLU A 111 29.80 -30.17 7.91
C GLU A 111 31.32 -30.38 7.82
N ASP A 112 31.81 -31.08 6.79
CA ASP A 112 33.22 -31.40 6.57
C ASP A 112 34.07 -30.21 6.12
N SER A 113 33.45 -29.08 5.83
CA SER A 113 34.16 -27.89 5.39
C SER A 113 34.84 -27.16 6.55
N PRO A 114 35.79 -26.24 6.27
CA PRO A 114 36.35 -25.36 7.32
C PRO A 114 35.32 -24.47 8.03
N TYR A 115 34.09 -24.43 7.52
CA TYR A 115 32.96 -23.65 8.01
C TYR A 115 31.88 -24.54 8.65
N GLY A 116 32.22 -25.76 9.06
CA GLY A 116 31.33 -26.67 9.82
C GLY A 116 30.86 -26.02 11.13
N HIS A 117 29.71 -26.47 11.62
CA HIS A 117 29.12 -25.94 12.86
C HIS A 117 28.64 -27.11 13.72
N PRO A 118 28.81 -27.11 15.08
CA PRO A 118 28.45 -28.23 15.95
C PRO A 118 27.01 -28.74 15.78
N LYS A 119 26.07 -27.85 15.49
CA LYS A 119 24.67 -28.23 15.24
C LYS A 119 24.47 -29.07 13.99
N LEU A 120 25.38 -29.00 13.02
CA LEU A 120 25.28 -29.80 11.79
C LEU A 120 25.52 -31.27 12.10
N SER A 121 26.51 -31.58 12.93
CA SER A 121 26.82 -32.97 13.33
C SER A 121 25.65 -33.61 14.08
N ALA A 122 25.01 -32.89 15.00
CA ALA A 122 23.82 -33.39 15.68
C ALA A 122 22.67 -33.70 14.71
N ILE A 123 22.45 -32.79 13.74
CA ILE A 123 21.40 -32.99 12.72
C ILE A 123 21.77 -34.15 11.76
N ALA A 124 23.04 -34.23 11.34
CA ALA A 124 23.53 -35.30 10.48
C ALA A 124 23.34 -36.67 11.15
N HIS A 125 23.83 -36.84 12.39
CA HIS A 125 23.65 -38.09 13.17
C HIS A 125 22.19 -38.47 13.30
N TYR A 126 21.27 -37.53 13.55
CA TYR A 126 19.85 -37.82 13.61
C TYR A 126 19.29 -38.27 12.27
N VAL A 127 19.57 -37.53 11.20
CA VAL A 127 18.99 -37.83 9.88
C VAL A 127 19.54 -39.11 9.30
N GLU A 128 20.84 -39.44 9.50
CA GLU A 128 21.48 -40.70 9.08
C GLU A 128 20.83 -41.96 9.66
N ARG A 129 20.22 -41.85 10.85
CA ARG A 129 19.43 -42.95 11.42
C ARG A 129 18.23 -43.36 10.54
N GLY A 130 17.78 -42.47 9.65
CA GLY A 130 16.67 -42.69 8.75
C GLY A 130 15.28 -42.80 9.40
N ALA A 131 15.17 -42.59 10.71
CA ALA A 131 13.98 -42.88 11.53
C ALA A 131 12.98 -41.70 11.66
N ILE A 132 13.17 -40.59 10.97
CA ILE A 132 12.36 -39.37 11.18
C ILE A 132 10.84 -39.60 11.01
N VAL A 133 10.41 -40.44 10.06
CA VAL A 133 8.99 -40.70 9.81
C VAL A 133 8.39 -41.56 10.94
N GLU A 134 9.13 -42.55 11.43
CA GLU A 134 8.73 -43.38 12.56
C GLU A 134 8.65 -42.58 13.85
N ASP A 135 9.68 -41.77 14.14
CA ASP A 135 9.74 -40.92 15.33
C ASP A 135 8.58 -39.89 15.38
N LEU A 136 8.27 -39.27 14.25
CA LEU A 136 7.18 -38.30 14.16
C LEU A 136 5.79 -38.97 14.25
N ALA A 137 5.64 -40.15 13.69
CA ALA A 137 4.40 -40.94 13.75
C ALA A 137 4.15 -41.49 15.17
N GLN A 138 5.19 -42.00 15.84
CA GLN A 138 5.09 -42.47 17.23
C GLN A 138 4.70 -41.36 18.20
N ARG A 139 5.15 -40.12 17.96
CA ARG A 139 4.78 -38.95 18.76
C ARG A 139 3.44 -38.33 18.36
N GLY A 140 2.76 -38.90 17.34
CA GLY A 140 1.46 -38.39 16.86
C GLY A 140 1.52 -37.05 16.15
N VAL A 141 2.71 -36.61 15.72
CA VAL A 141 2.92 -35.31 15.04
C VAL A 141 2.53 -35.37 13.56
N ILE A 142 2.70 -36.55 12.94
CA ILE A 142 2.26 -36.82 11.57
C ILE A 142 1.37 -38.05 11.50
N SER A 143 0.50 -38.10 10.48
CA SER A 143 -0.26 -39.32 10.13
C SER A 143 0.36 -40.03 8.94
N LEU A 144 0.31 -41.37 8.96
CA LEU A 144 0.73 -42.20 7.86
C LEU A 144 -0.47 -42.65 7.01
N ASN A 145 -0.25 -42.84 5.73
CA ASN A 145 -1.22 -43.43 4.81
C ASN A 145 -1.13 -44.98 4.86
N GLU A 146 -1.99 -45.66 4.13
CA GLU A 146 -2.04 -47.16 4.06
C GLU A 146 -0.73 -47.81 3.61
N LYS A 147 0.17 -47.05 2.97
CA LYS A 147 1.48 -47.51 2.50
C LYS A 147 2.62 -47.21 3.49
N GLY A 148 2.30 -46.69 4.68
CA GLY A 148 3.29 -46.29 5.67
C GLY A 148 4.04 -45.02 5.33
N LEU A 149 3.59 -44.26 4.34
CA LEU A 149 4.20 -42.98 3.97
C LEU A 149 3.49 -41.80 4.67
N PRO A 150 4.20 -40.67 4.94
CA PRO A 150 3.58 -39.48 5.50
C PRO A 150 2.42 -38.98 4.63
N SER A 151 1.25 -38.76 5.22
CA SER A 151 0.10 -38.21 4.51
C SER A 151 0.38 -36.82 3.90
N LYS A 152 1.32 -36.07 4.49
CA LYS A 152 1.79 -34.76 4.03
C LYS A 152 3.32 -34.72 3.91
N GLU A 153 3.88 -35.36 2.90
CA GLU A 153 5.33 -35.51 2.68
C GLU A 153 6.09 -34.19 2.44
N LYS A 154 5.35 -33.11 2.10
CA LYS A 154 5.91 -31.78 1.80
C LYS A 154 5.97 -30.84 3.00
N GLN A 155 5.61 -31.28 4.19
CA GLN A 155 5.76 -30.49 5.40
C GLN A 155 7.24 -30.19 5.64
N VAL A 156 7.56 -28.94 5.89
CA VAL A 156 8.93 -28.46 6.14
C VAL A 156 9.28 -28.64 7.61
N VAL A 157 10.45 -29.21 7.85
CA VAL A 157 11.03 -29.43 9.17
C VAL A 157 12.04 -28.32 9.47
N ARG A 158 11.98 -27.75 10.67
CA ARG A 158 13.03 -26.90 11.25
C ARG A 158 13.65 -27.55 12.48
N TRP A 159 14.89 -27.19 12.74
CA TRP A 159 15.70 -27.81 13.77
C TRP A 159 15.94 -26.91 14.97
N ARG A 160 15.83 -27.47 16.14
CA ARG A 160 16.31 -26.93 17.40
C ARG A 160 17.35 -27.89 17.96
N VAL A 161 18.55 -27.41 18.34
CA VAL A 161 19.63 -28.23 18.88
C VAL A 161 20.06 -27.64 20.22
N GLU A 162 19.88 -28.42 21.28
CA GLU A 162 20.23 -28.07 22.65
C GLU A 162 21.68 -28.52 22.92
N THR A 163 22.64 -27.63 22.82
CA THR A 163 24.07 -27.94 23.01
C THR A 163 24.58 -27.65 24.42
N GLY A 164 23.76 -27.01 25.29
CA GLY A 164 24.02 -26.82 26.70
C GLY A 164 24.94 -25.65 27.07
N GLY A 165 25.29 -24.80 26.10
CA GLY A 165 26.08 -23.58 26.35
C GLY A 165 25.21 -22.43 26.88
N GLU A 166 25.72 -21.66 27.85
CA GLU A 166 24.98 -20.57 28.55
C GLU A 166 24.51 -19.43 27.61
N ASN A 167 25.15 -19.22 26.46
CA ASN A 167 24.86 -18.14 25.51
C ASN A 167 24.43 -18.63 24.13
N GLU A 168 24.03 -19.87 23.98
CA GLU A 168 23.65 -20.43 22.68
C GLU A 168 22.18 -20.20 22.34
N THR A 169 21.91 -20.02 21.05
CA THR A 169 20.57 -19.95 20.51
C THR A 169 20.17 -21.30 19.96
N PRO A 170 19.41 -22.17 20.69
CA PRO A 170 19.09 -23.52 20.23
C PRO A 170 18.37 -23.55 18.88
N ALA A 171 17.50 -22.59 18.61
CA ALA A 171 16.74 -22.47 17.38
C ALA A 171 17.67 -22.16 16.19
N CYS A 172 17.91 -23.13 15.31
CA CYS A 172 18.80 -22.97 14.16
C CYS A 172 18.39 -21.83 13.22
N TRP A 173 17.09 -21.51 13.15
CA TRP A 173 16.55 -20.42 12.33
C TRP A 173 16.72 -19.01 12.95
N GLN A 174 17.34 -18.90 14.12
CA GLN A 174 17.64 -17.64 14.81
C GLN A 174 19.14 -17.50 15.14
N ASP A 175 19.94 -18.51 14.82
CA ASP A 175 21.35 -18.59 15.20
C ASP A 175 22.24 -17.85 14.20
N GLN A 176 22.74 -16.68 14.62
CA GLN A 176 23.59 -15.82 13.79
C GLN A 176 24.93 -16.50 13.44
N SER A 177 25.47 -17.35 14.34
CA SER A 177 26.72 -18.06 14.09
C SER A 177 26.55 -19.13 13.00
N LEU A 178 25.40 -19.81 13.01
CA LEU A 178 25.05 -20.79 11.98
C LEU A 178 24.77 -20.12 10.62
N PHE A 179 24.13 -18.93 10.62
CA PHE A 179 23.95 -18.16 9.39
C PHE A 179 25.27 -17.73 8.79
N GLN A 180 26.19 -17.22 9.61
CA GLN A 180 27.52 -16.80 9.13
C GLN A 180 28.32 -18.00 8.61
N ALA A 181 28.32 -19.14 9.32
CA ALA A 181 28.96 -20.35 8.88
C ALA A 181 28.47 -20.80 7.49
N PHE A 182 27.17 -20.74 7.20
CA PHE A 182 26.65 -21.07 5.88
C PHE A 182 27.03 -20.03 4.81
N ILE A 183 27.00 -18.74 5.15
CA ILE A 183 27.40 -17.67 4.22
C ILE A 183 28.85 -17.91 3.76
N ASP A 184 29.76 -18.15 4.68
CA ASP A 184 31.18 -18.36 4.40
C ASP A 184 31.42 -19.67 3.63
N TYR A 185 30.74 -20.76 4.05
CA TYR A 185 30.77 -22.02 3.32
C TYR A 185 30.31 -21.85 1.88
N TYR A 186 29.13 -21.27 1.67
CA TYR A 186 28.58 -21.19 0.33
C TYR A 186 29.36 -20.22 -0.56
N ALA A 187 29.91 -19.16 0.01
CA ALA A 187 30.84 -18.28 -0.70
C ALA A 187 32.10 -19.02 -1.18
N SER A 188 32.65 -19.92 -0.37
CA SER A 188 33.83 -20.71 -0.71
C SER A 188 33.57 -21.74 -1.83
N THR A 189 32.33 -22.16 -2.03
CA THR A 189 31.95 -23.10 -3.11
C THR A 189 31.79 -22.44 -4.48
N LYS A 190 31.81 -21.10 -4.54
CA LYS A 190 31.70 -20.36 -5.79
C LYS A 190 32.97 -20.48 -6.64
N SER A 191 32.86 -21.18 -7.76
CA SER A 191 33.95 -21.43 -8.69
C SER A 191 33.94 -20.51 -9.92
N GLU A 192 32.91 -19.69 -10.07
CA GLU A 192 32.75 -18.77 -11.18
C GLU A 192 33.87 -17.72 -11.19
N LYS A 193 34.39 -17.42 -12.37
CA LYS A 193 35.41 -16.38 -12.55
C LYS A 193 34.86 -15.03 -12.08
N PRO A 194 35.52 -14.33 -11.15
CA PRO A 194 35.05 -13.04 -10.67
C PRO A 194 34.85 -12.04 -11.82
N ALA A 195 33.73 -11.34 -11.81
CA ALA A 195 33.36 -10.30 -12.75
C ALA A 195 33.08 -8.99 -12.04
N PHE A 196 33.18 -7.87 -12.75
CA PHE A 196 32.88 -6.56 -12.17
C PHE A 196 31.39 -6.41 -11.87
N CYS A 197 31.05 -6.22 -10.61
CA CYS A 197 29.67 -5.98 -10.16
C CYS A 197 29.29 -4.52 -10.35
N MET A 198 28.28 -4.24 -11.18
CA MET A 198 27.79 -2.89 -11.48
C MET A 198 27.19 -2.17 -10.26
N VAL A 199 26.84 -2.88 -9.19
CA VAL A 199 26.26 -2.31 -7.97
C VAL A 199 27.33 -2.06 -6.91
N SER A 200 28.12 -3.09 -6.55
CA SER A 200 29.12 -2.95 -5.49
C SER A 200 30.42 -2.29 -5.95
N GLY A 201 30.66 -2.18 -7.26
CA GLY A 201 31.91 -1.67 -7.83
C GLY A 201 33.11 -2.60 -7.61
N LYS A 202 32.93 -3.85 -7.19
CA LYS A 202 33.97 -4.82 -6.87
C LYS A 202 33.93 -6.00 -7.84
N ASN A 203 35.06 -6.65 -8.03
CA ASN A 203 35.14 -7.94 -8.71
C ASN A 203 34.71 -9.04 -7.71
N ALA A 204 33.68 -9.80 -8.04
CA ALA A 204 33.16 -10.88 -7.22
C ALA A 204 32.43 -11.92 -8.11
N PRO A 205 32.17 -13.16 -7.62
CA PRO A 205 31.44 -14.16 -8.36
C PRO A 205 30.06 -13.62 -8.80
N PRO A 206 29.73 -13.69 -10.10
CA PRO A 206 28.45 -13.22 -10.61
C PRO A 206 27.30 -14.11 -10.14
N ALA A 207 26.09 -13.55 -10.03
CA ALA A 207 24.87 -14.32 -9.80
C ALA A 207 24.48 -15.07 -11.07
N SER A 208 24.33 -16.37 -11.00
CA SER A 208 23.78 -17.20 -12.09
C SER A 208 22.26 -17.17 -12.10
N GLN A 209 21.66 -17.01 -10.93
CA GLN A 209 20.22 -16.85 -10.74
C GLN A 209 19.93 -15.76 -9.72
N HIS A 210 18.86 -14.98 -9.97
CA HIS A 210 18.40 -13.96 -9.03
C HIS A 210 17.23 -14.47 -8.19
N PRO A 211 17.13 -14.03 -6.91
CA PRO A 211 16.04 -14.42 -6.02
C PRO A 211 14.66 -14.05 -6.59
N LYS A 212 13.67 -14.83 -6.21
CA LYS A 212 12.24 -14.57 -6.37
C LYS A 212 11.63 -14.14 -5.02
N LYS A 213 10.31 -14.03 -4.92
CA LYS A 213 9.57 -13.70 -3.69
C LYS A 213 9.83 -12.28 -3.16
N ILE A 214 10.08 -11.28 -4.01
CA ILE A 214 10.12 -9.88 -3.57
C ILE A 214 8.74 -9.46 -3.06
N MET A 215 7.66 -9.89 -3.72
CA MET A 215 6.28 -9.62 -3.33
C MET A 215 5.55 -10.90 -2.96
N ASN A 216 4.95 -10.95 -1.78
CA ASN A 216 4.22 -12.16 -1.31
C ASN A 216 3.09 -12.56 -2.25
N LEU A 217 2.36 -11.61 -2.83
CA LEU A 217 1.28 -11.89 -3.77
C LEU A 217 1.76 -12.57 -5.06
N TYR A 218 2.99 -12.29 -5.49
CA TYR A 218 3.59 -12.81 -6.70
C TYR A 218 4.89 -13.53 -6.40
N ALA A 219 4.83 -14.53 -5.54
CA ALA A 219 5.99 -15.21 -4.96
C ALA A 219 6.95 -15.83 -5.99
N ASN A 220 6.51 -16.15 -7.21
CA ASN A 220 7.36 -16.68 -8.26
C ASN A 220 7.90 -15.64 -9.23
N ALA A 221 7.43 -14.38 -9.13
CA ALA A 221 7.87 -13.32 -10.02
C ALA A 221 9.30 -12.86 -9.68
N LYS A 222 10.15 -12.78 -10.70
CA LYS A 222 11.53 -12.29 -10.62
C LYS A 222 11.62 -10.87 -11.15
N LEU A 223 12.38 -10.02 -10.47
CA LEU A 223 12.69 -8.66 -10.93
C LEU A 223 13.76 -8.70 -12.03
N ILE A 224 14.75 -9.58 -11.88
CA ILE A 224 15.80 -9.81 -12.86
C ILE A 224 15.72 -11.25 -13.33
N SER A 225 15.67 -11.44 -14.64
CA SER A 225 15.68 -12.75 -15.30
C SER A 225 16.80 -12.74 -16.33
N ALA A 226 18.00 -13.15 -15.91
CA ALA A 226 19.21 -13.14 -16.74
C ALA A 226 19.57 -14.50 -17.32
N ASN A 227 18.70 -15.50 -17.17
CA ASN A 227 18.90 -16.88 -17.63
C ASN A 227 18.16 -17.21 -18.95
N ASP A 228 17.85 -16.20 -19.74
CA ASP A 228 17.20 -16.37 -21.03
C ASP A 228 18.20 -16.76 -22.10
N THR A 229 18.38 -18.07 -22.30
CA THR A 229 19.27 -18.65 -23.32
C THR A 229 18.74 -18.48 -24.74
N SER A 230 17.49 -18.10 -24.91
CA SER A 230 16.91 -17.81 -26.23
C SER A 230 17.28 -16.43 -26.79
N GLY A 231 18.02 -15.63 -26.04
CA GLY A 231 18.53 -14.32 -26.43
C GLY A 231 17.50 -13.20 -26.39
N PHE A 232 16.37 -13.36 -25.71
CA PHE A 232 15.36 -12.28 -25.59
C PHE A 232 15.82 -11.14 -24.70
N THR A 233 16.58 -11.41 -23.62
CA THR A 233 17.04 -10.40 -22.66
C THR A 233 18.08 -9.46 -23.25
N TYR A 234 18.98 -9.95 -24.13
CA TYR A 234 20.11 -9.20 -24.71
C TYR A 234 20.15 -9.21 -26.23
N ARG A 235 19.10 -9.69 -26.87
CA ARG A 235 19.00 -9.87 -28.31
C ARG A 235 19.26 -8.57 -29.08
N GLY A 236 20.19 -8.64 -30.05
CA GLY A 236 20.56 -7.52 -30.91
C GLY A 236 21.40 -6.43 -30.23
N ARG A 237 21.75 -6.59 -28.95
CA ARG A 237 22.53 -5.63 -28.18
C ARG A 237 23.77 -6.23 -27.54
N PHE A 238 23.70 -7.46 -27.06
CA PHE A 238 24.77 -8.17 -26.38
C PHE A 238 24.99 -9.55 -27.02
N THR A 239 26.19 -10.12 -26.88
CA THR A 239 26.57 -11.45 -27.40
C THR A 239 26.34 -12.56 -26.38
N ASP A 240 26.36 -12.22 -25.08
CA ASP A 240 26.11 -13.13 -23.97
C ASP A 240 25.39 -12.41 -22.81
N ASP A 241 24.88 -13.19 -21.87
CA ASP A 241 24.10 -12.72 -20.72
C ASP A 241 24.92 -11.89 -19.73
N SER A 242 26.23 -12.15 -19.61
CA SER A 242 27.13 -11.43 -18.72
C SER A 242 27.28 -9.95 -19.10
N GLN A 243 27.06 -9.61 -20.37
CA GLN A 243 27.09 -8.22 -20.85
C GLN A 243 25.81 -7.45 -20.53
N ALA A 244 24.71 -8.13 -20.28
CA ALA A 244 23.42 -7.49 -20.07
C ALA A 244 23.28 -6.89 -18.66
N ALA A 245 23.68 -7.60 -17.63
CA ALA A 245 23.59 -7.16 -16.24
C ALA A 245 24.55 -7.98 -15.36
N THR A 246 25.77 -7.52 -15.17
CA THR A 246 26.70 -8.18 -14.25
C THR A 246 26.49 -7.68 -12.83
N MET A 247 25.96 -8.56 -11.99
CA MET A 247 25.74 -8.33 -10.57
C MET A 247 26.32 -9.51 -9.79
N SER A 248 27.11 -9.21 -8.73
CA SER A 248 27.62 -10.29 -7.89
C SER A 248 26.50 -11.03 -7.15
N TYR A 249 26.76 -12.29 -6.83
CA TYR A 249 25.81 -13.11 -6.05
C TYR A 249 25.39 -12.41 -4.77
N GLU A 250 26.37 -11.93 -3.99
CA GLU A 250 26.12 -11.23 -2.73
C GLU A 250 25.25 -9.98 -2.93
N ALA A 251 25.57 -9.13 -3.91
CA ALA A 251 24.80 -7.93 -4.19
C ALA A 251 23.36 -8.27 -4.60
N SER A 252 23.19 -9.31 -5.44
CA SER A 252 21.86 -9.78 -5.81
C SER A 252 21.04 -10.23 -4.61
N GLN A 253 21.63 -11.01 -3.70
CA GLN A 253 20.95 -11.47 -2.48
C GLN A 253 20.53 -10.28 -1.61
N LYS A 254 21.45 -9.36 -1.33
CA LYS A 254 21.21 -8.15 -0.52
C LYS A 254 20.08 -7.29 -1.08
N ILE A 255 20.09 -7.02 -2.38
CA ILE A 255 19.08 -6.21 -3.05
C ILE A 255 17.68 -6.83 -2.94
N HIS A 256 17.57 -8.12 -3.30
CA HIS A 256 16.28 -8.78 -3.31
C HIS A 256 15.72 -8.96 -1.89
N SER A 257 16.60 -9.25 -0.92
CA SER A 257 16.22 -9.33 0.50
C SER A 257 15.74 -7.98 1.05
N ALA A 258 16.44 -6.88 0.73
CA ALA A 258 16.00 -5.54 1.12
C ALA A 258 14.65 -5.16 0.51
N LEU A 259 14.45 -5.42 -0.79
CA LEU A 259 13.18 -5.13 -1.46
C LEU A 259 12.03 -5.95 -0.90
N HIS A 260 12.25 -7.23 -0.60
CA HIS A 260 11.27 -8.08 0.07
C HIS A 260 10.90 -7.54 1.46
N TRP A 261 11.91 -7.24 2.26
CA TRP A 261 11.73 -6.69 3.61
C TRP A 261 10.98 -5.34 3.61
N LEU A 262 11.35 -4.43 2.70
CA LEU A 262 10.65 -3.15 2.52
C LEU A 262 9.20 -3.37 2.11
N ALA A 263 8.93 -4.31 1.19
CA ALA A 263 7.57 -4.63 0.77
C ALA A 263 6.72 -5.18 1.92
N ALA A 264 7.29 -6.06 2.74
CA ALA A 264 6.60 -6.66 3.89
C ALA A 264 6.35 -5.68 5.03
N THR A 265 7.31 -4.77 5.31
CA THR A 265 7.27 -3.88 6.47
C THR A 265 6.64 -2.52 6.19
N GLN A 266 6.93 -1.93 5.03
CA GLN A 266 6.55 -0.55 4.67
C GLN A 266 5.68 -0.46 3.43
N GLY A 267 5.53 -1.55 2.67
CA GLY A 267 4.79 -1.58 1.43
C GLY A 267 3.32 -1.22 1.62
N VAL A 268 2.78 -0.42 0.69
CA VAL A 268 1.35 -0.13 0.58
C VAL A 268 0.82 -0.83 -0.65
N PHE A 269 -0.07 -1.79 -0.42
CA PHE A 269 -0.63 -2.62 -1.47
C PHE A 269 -1.97 -2.04 -1.96
N ILE A 270 -2.06 -1.71 -3.24
CA ILE A 270 -3.26 -1.11 -3.84
C ILE A 270 -3.50 -1.75 -5.22
N GLY A 271 -4.64 -2.42 -5.39
CA GLY A 271 -5.09 -3.00 -6.66
C GLY A 271 -4.07 -3.94 -7.31
N GLY A 272 -3.39 -4.78 -6.51
CA GLY A 272 -2.37 -5.71 -7.01
C GLY A 272 -0.97 -5.11 -7.19
N ARG A 273 -0.78 -3.81 -6.95
CA ARG A 273 0.51 -3.12 -7.06
C ARG A 273 1.05 -2.76 -5.69
N THR A 274 2.35 -2.93 -5.49
CA THR A 274 3.04 -2.54 -4.26
C THR A 274 3.73 -1.19 -4.45
N PHE A 275 3.43 -0.25 -3.59
CA PHE A 275 4.06 1.07 -3.53
C PHE A 275 5.01 1.12 -2.34
N LEU A 276 6.24 1.52 -2.58
CA LEU A 276 7.27 1.73 -1.57
C LEU A 276 7.65 3.20 -1.50
N CYS A 277 7.90 3.68 -0.29
CA CYS A 277 8.53 4.97 -0.04
C CYS A 277 9.42 4.80 1.19
N TRP A 278 10.74 4.96 1.02
CA TRP A 278 11.69 4.72 2.10
C TRP A 278 12.92 5.60 1.99
N ASN A 279 13.63 5.73 3.12
CA ASN A 279 14.98 6.26 3.17
C ASN A 279 15.97 5.09 3.29
N PRO A 280 17.06 5.04 2.49
CA PRO A 280 18.01 3.92 2.52
C PRO A 280 18.74 3.70 3.85
N GLN A 281 18.83 4.72 4.71
CA GLN A 281 19.43 4.63 6.05
C GLN A 281 18.39 4.26 7.14
N GLY A 282 17.14 3.94 6.74
CA GLY A 282 16.09 3.51 7.66
C GLY A 282 15.39 4.64 8.44
N ILE A 283 15.61 5.89 8.06
CA ILE A 283 14.89 7.03 8.65
C ILE A 283 13.43 6.96 8.26
N GLU A 284 12.53 7.11 9.23
CA GLU A 284 11.09 7.15 8.94
C GLU A 284 10.74 8.40 8.12
N ILE A 285 10.03 8.22 7.02
CA ILE A 285 9.55 9.29 6.15
C ILE A 285 8.06 9.12 5.83
N PRO A 286 7.33 10.22 5.53
CA PRO A 286 5.90 10.13 5.26
C PRO A 286 5.60 9.41 3.94
N LYS A 287 4.48 8.68 3.92
CA LYS A 287 4.03 7.90 2.75
C LYS A 287 3.24 8.79 1.77
N PRO A 288 3.65 8.92 0.51
CA PRO A 288 3.00 9.83 -0.44
C PRO A 288 1.60 9.37 -0.91
N GLN A 289 1.16 8.16 -0.58
CA GLN A 289 -0.19 7.68 -0.88
C GLN A 289 -1.25 8.21 0.11
N ALA A 290 -0.84 8.51 1.33
CA ALA A 290 -1.70 8.99 2.40
C ALA A 290 -1.72 10.52 2.48
N ALA A 291 -2.70 11.10 3.17
CA ALA A 291 -2.69 12.51 3.52
C ALA A 291 -1.46 12.84 4.39
N PHE A 292 -0.84 14.01 4.16
CA PHE A 292 0.35 14.44 4.89
C PHE A 292 0.03 14.77 6.35
N LEU A 293 -1.10 15.43 6.59
CA LEU A 293 -1.66 15.61 7.93
C LEU A 293 -2.46 14.35 8.32
N ARG A 294 -2.07 13.69 9.41
CA ARG A 294 -2.72 12.45 9.88
C ARG A 294 -4.17 12.73 10.32
N ARG A 295 -5.09 11.81 9.99
CA ARG A 295 -6.44 11.79 10.56
C ARG A 295 -6.36 11.70 12.08
N GLY A 296 -7.14 12.55 12.77
CA GLY A 296 -7.14 12.62 14.25
C GLY A 296 -6.37 13.79 14.83
N ALA A 297 -5.67 14.60 14.01
CA ALA A 297 -5.34 15.95 14.40
C ALA A 297 -6.61 16.72 14.77
N ALA A 298 -6.51 17.71 15.66
CA ALA A 298 -7.65 18.52 16.09
C ALA A 298 -8.49 18.98 14.90
N LYS A 299 -9.81 18.99 15.04
CA LYS A 299 -10.74 19.35 13.97
C LYS A 299 -10.47 20.79 13.52
N GLN A 300 -9.89 20.96 12.34
CA GLN A 300 -9.65 22.28 11.75
C GLN A 300 -10.92 22.73 11.03
N ILE A 301 -11.50 23.81 11.52
CA ILE A 301 -12.73 24.39 10.94
C ILE A 301 -12.37 25.50 9.94
N LYS A 302 -11.27 26.24 10.19
CA LYS A 302 -10.80 27.31 9.33
C LYS A 302 -9.60 26.87 8.47
N TYR A 303 -9.57 27.31 7.24
CA TYR A 303 -8.45 26.99 6.32
C TYR A 303 -7.10 27.53 6.82
N SER A 304 -7.09 28.66 7.54
CA SER A 304 -5.89 29.19 8.20
C SER A 304 -5.30 28.20 9.21
N ASP A 305 -6.16 27.56 10.01
CA ASP A 305 -5.74 26.61 11.04
C ASP A 305 -5.22 25.32 10.42
N TYR A 306 -5.88 24.84 9.35
CA TYR A 306 -5.41 23.72 8.56
C TYR A 306 -4.03 23.98 7.94
N ARG A 307 -3.81 25.15 7.34
CA ARG A 307 -2.50 25.54 6.80
C ARG A 307 -1.43 25.62 7.88
N LYS A 308 -1.79 26.14 9.05
CA LYS A 308 -0.87 26.18 10.21
C LYS A 308 -0.48 24.77 10.63
N ALA A 309 -1.45 23.85 10.79
CA ALA A 309 -1.20 22.46 11.14
C ALA A 309 -0.35 21.72 10.10
N LEU A 310 -0.57 21.96 8.79
CA LEU A 310 0.29 21.45 7.73
C LEU A 310 1.73 21.96 7.85
N SER A 311 1.90 23.25 8.11
CA SER A 311 3.24 23.85 8.26
C SER A 311 3.96 23.38 9.52
N GLU A 312 3.23 23.16 10.61
CA GLU A 312 3.76 22.56 11.84
C GLU A 312 4.18 21.09 11.60
N THR A 313 3.36 20.33 10.87
CA THR A 313 3.70 18.94 10.47
C THR A 313 4.96 18.92 9.60
N LEU A 314 5.05 19.83 8.62
CA LEU A 314 6.25 19.96 7.77
C LEU A 314 7.49 20.28 8.61
N ARG A 315 7.39 21.24 9.53
CA ARG A 315 8.49 21.61 10.43
C ARG A 315 8.91 20.46 11.33
N GLY A 316 7.96 19.72 11.92
CA GLY A 316 8.25 18.56 12.75
C GLY A 316 9.04 17.49 11.98
N TRP A 317 8.68 17.20 10.73
CA TRP A 317 9.46 16.30 9.89
C TRP A 317 10.85 16.86 9.56
N GLN A 318 10.96 18.16 9.24
CA GLN A 318 12.24 18.80 8.93
C GLN A 318 13.21 18.86 10.13
N GLU A 319 12.68 18.92 11.34
CA GLU A 319 13.48 18.89 12.58
C GLU A 319 14.00 17.48 12.92
N THR A 320 13.28 16.44 12.52
CA THR A 320 13.62 15.03 12.83
C THR A 320 14.47 14.36 11.76
N ILE A 321 14.46 14.85 10.52
CA ILE A 321 15.13 14.22 9.38
C ILE A 321 16.37 15.05 8.98
N PRO A 322 17.55 14.42 8.82
CA PRO A 322 18.75 15.10 8.31
C PRO A 322 18.49 15.76 6.94
N ARG A 323 19.10 16.94 6.71
CA ARG A 323 18.87 17.73 5.48
C ARG A 323 19.32 17.04 4.20
N ASP A 324 20.32 16.18 4.31
CA ASP A 324 20.92 15.39 3.21
C ASP A 324 20.24 14.03 3.01
N ALA A 325 19.24 13.70 3.81
CA ALA A 325 18.52 12.43 3.71
C ALA A 325 17.82 12.31 2.34
N GLY A 326 18.03 11.17 1.67
CA GLY A 326 17.36 10.81 0.42
C GLY A 326 16.03 10.10 0.66
N ALA A 327 15.09 10.26 -0.26
CA ALA A 327 13.87 9.47 -0.35
C ALA A 327 13.84 8.70 -1.67
N VAL A 328 13.41 7.45 -1.61
CA VAL A 328 13.17 6.61 -2.77
C VAL A 328 11.70 6.26 -2.83
N VAL A 329 11.07 6.50 -3.96
CA VAL A 329 9.67 6.15 -4.22
C VAL A 329 9.63 5.18 -5.39
N ALA A 330 9.05 4.00 -5.19
CA ALA A 330 8.97 2.97 -6.22
C ALA A 330 7.60 2.30 -6.24
N ALA A 331 7.19 1.81 -7.40
CA ALA A 331 5.99 0.97 -7.53
C ALA A 331 6.32 -0.27 -8.36
N PHE A 332 5.87 -1.43 -7.86
CA PHE A 332 6.09 -2.73 -8.47
C PHE A 332 4.76 -3.40 -8.81
N ASP A 333 4.70 -3.98 -9.99
CA ASP A 333 3.56 -4.75 -10.47
C ASP A 333 4.05 -6.07 -11.08
N ALA A 334 3.27 -7.13 -10.96
CA ALA A 334 3.55 -8.35 -11.70
C ALA A 334 2.96 -8.24 -13.11
N ALA A 335 3.82 -8.09 -14.10
CA ALA A 335 3.42 -8.11 -15.49
C ALA A 335 2.85 -9.49 -15.89
N THR A 336 3.41 -10.56 -15.30
CA THR A 336 2.94 -11.96 -15.38
C THR A 336 3.25 -12.65 -14.06
N SER A 337 2.75 -13.86 -13.85
CA SER A 337 3.05 -14.67 -12.67
C SER A 337 4.56 -14.93 -12.43
N GLY A 338 5.39 -14.77 -13.47
CA GLY A 338 6.85 -14.97 -13.40
C GLY A 338 7.69 -13.72 -13.49
N ARG A 339 7.11 -12.54 -13.78
CA ARG A 339 7.87 -11.29 -14.02
C ARG A 339 7.34 -10.14 -13.19
N LEU A 340 8.21 -9.57 -12.36
CA LEU A 340 7.98 -8.35 -11.62
C LEU A 340 8.52 -7.16 -12.41
N SER A 341 7.71 -6.11 -12.55
CA SER A 341 8.06 -4.89 -13.27
C SER A 341 8.12 -3.70 -12.31
N LEU A 342 9.15 -2.88 -12.45
CA LEU A 342 9.23 -1.56 -11.86
C LEU A 342 8.39 -0.60 -12.72
N THR A 343 7.26 -0.13 -12.19
CA THR A 343 6.30 0.70 -12.95
C THR A 343 6.42 2.19 -12.64
N TYR A 344 7.05 2.52 -11.53
CA TYR A 344 7.40 3.89 -11.14
C TYR A 344 8.67 3.89 -10.30
N TYR A 345 9.52 4.89 -10.50
CA TYR A 345 10.73 5.11 -9.71
C TYR A 345 11.09 6.60 -9.68
N SER A 346 11.36 7.10 -8.48
CA SER A 346 11.85 8.47 -8.26
C SER A 346 12.80 8.49 -7.08
N GLU A 347 13.92 9.20 -7.22
CA GLU A 347 14.85 9.53 -6.14
C GLU A 347 14.86 11.05 -5.96
N LEU A 348 14.73 11.50 -4.73
CA LEU A 348 14.73 12.93 -4.42
C LEU A 348 15.20 13.16 -2.98
N PRO A 349 15.68 14.38 -2.64
CA PRO A 349 15.89 14.76 -1.24
C PRO A 349 14.58 14.65 -0.45
N VAL A 350 14.66 14.21 0.81
CA VAL A 350 13.46 14.14 1.67
C VAL A 350 12.83 15.52 1.84
N SER A 351 13.63 16.58 1.93
CA SER A 351 13.14 17.97 1.99
C SER A 351 12.19 18.30 0.83
N ASP A 352 12.57 17.89 -0.40
CA ASP A 352 11.75 18.09 -1.59
C ASP A 352 10.46 17.27 -1.53
N LEU A 353 10.55 16.02 -1.08
CA LEU A 353 9.35 15.18 -0.89
C LEU A 353 8.38 15.83 0.09
N LEU A 354 8.86 16.28 1.24
CA LEU A 354 8.04 16.94 2.27
C LEU A 354 7.33 18.17 1.73
N GLU A 355 8.05 19.05 1.01
CA GLU A 355 7.45 20.22 0.38
C GLU A 355 6.38 19.85 -0.67
N ARG A 356 6.63 18.83 -1.47
CA ARG A 356 5.68 18.36 -2.50
C ARG A 356 4.42 17.81 -1.87
N LEU A 357 4.54 17.02 -0.79
CA LEU A 357 3.40 16.51 -0.04
C LEU A 357 2.61 17.64 0.63
N HIS A 358 3.30 18.58 1.28
CA HIS A 358 2.68 19.76 1.88
C HIS A 358 1.91 20.60 0.84
N ASN A 359 2.55 20.92 -0.29
CA ASN A 359 1.94 21.74 -1.35
C ASN A 359 0.74 21.03 -2.00
N TRP A 360 0.83 19.71 -2.19
CA TRP A 360 -0.31 18.94 -2.69
C TRP A 360 -1.49 19.03 -1.73
N ASP A 361 -1.29 18.76 -0.45
CA ASP A 361 -2.36 18.78 0.54
C ASP A 361 -2.92 20.17 0.81
N ALA A 362 -2.09 21.22 0.73
CA ALA A 362 -2.56 22.60 0.81
C ALA A 362 -3.51 22.99 -0.33
N LEU A 363 -3.34 22.40 -1.51
CA LEU A 363 -4.17 22.68 -2.68
C LEU A 363 -5.31 21.65 -2.87
N CYS A 364 -5.04 20.36 -2.63
CA CYS A 364 -5.99 19.27 -2.77
C CYS A 364 -6.65 18.94 -1.42
N CYS A 365 -7.35 19.92 -0.83
CA CYS A 365 -8.06 19.76 0.43
C CYS A 365 -9.43 20.44 0.36
N TRP A 366 -10.34 19.96 1.21
CA TRP A 366 -11.67 20.54 1.39
C TRP A 366 -12.19 20.26 2.80
N GLU A 367 -13.28 20.92 3.20
CA GLU A 367 -13.95 20.64 4.45
C GLU A 367 -14.70 19.30 4.38
N HIS A 368 -14.65 18.52 5.44
CA HIS A 368 -15.50 17.34 5.66
C HIS A 368 -16.29 17.56 6.94
N SER A 369 -17.61 17.37 6.93
CA SER A 369 -18.52 17.70 8.04
C SER A 369 -18.12 17.08 9.38
N SER A 370 -17.59 15.84 9.36
CA SER A 370 -17.18 15.10 10.56
C SER A 370 -15.74 15.35 10.99
N PHE A 371 -14.82 15.64 10.03
CA PHE A 371 -13.37 15.64 10.30
C PHE A 371 -12.71 17.00 10.11
N GLY A 372 -13.46 18.02 9.67
CA GLY A 372 -12.91 19.32 9.32
C GLY A 372 -12.15 19.30 7.98
N ILE A 373 -11.26 20.27 7.78
CA ILE A 373 -10.51 20.38 6.52
C ILE A 373 -9.41 19.33 6.46
N GLN A 374 -9.36 18.58 5.36
CA GLN A 374 -8.35 17.55 5.11
C GLN A 374 -8.14 17.30 3.61
N SER A 375 -7.07 16.59 3.27
CA SER A 375 -6.78 16.11 1.91
C SER A 375 -7.26 14.66 1.75
N PRO A 376 -7.94 14.30 0.65
CA PRO A 376 -8.27 12.91 0.37
C PRO A 376 -7.02 12.09 0.03
N SER A 377 -7.02 10.79 0.38
CA SER A 377 -5.99 9.86 -0.08
C SER A 377 -6.07 9.64 -1.59
N LEU A 378 -4.97 9.16 -2.20
CA LEU A 378 -4.96 8.90 -3.64
C LEU A 378 -5.97 7.83 -4.05
N SER A 379 -6.18 6.79 -3.21
CA SER A 379 -7.22 5.78 -3.45
C SER A 379 -8.62 6.38 -3.37
N GLN A 380 -8.88 7.27 -2.41
CA GLN A 380 -10.16 7.96 -2.26
C GLN A 380 -10.49 8.83 -3.49
N ILE A 381 -9.47 9.49 -4.07
CA ILE A 381 -9.62 10.24 -5.33
C ILE A 381 -9.97 9.30 -6.49
N ALA A 382 -9.28 8.15 -6.59
CA ALA A 382 -9.55 7.16 -7.64
C ALA A 382 -10.95 6.54 -7.50
N ASP A 383 -11.40 6.21 -6.29
CA ASP A 383 -12.75 5.73 -6.01
C ASP A 383 -13.81 6.77 -6.38
N CYS A 384 -13.61 8.02 -5.97
CA CYS A 384 -14.52 9.10 -6.30
C CYS A 384 -14.65 9.30 -7.83
N ALA A 385 -13.56 9.17 -8.58
CA ALA A 385 -13.59 9.36 -10.02
C ALA A 385 -14.19 8.15 -10.77
N PHE A 386 -13.76 6.94 -10.45
CA PHE A 386 -14.01 5.74 -11.28
C PHE A 386 -14.79 4.63 -10.57
N GLY A 387 -14.99 4.70 -9.26
CA GLY A 387 -15.72 3.70 -8.50
C GLY A 387 -17.19 3.60 -8.89
N THR A 388 -17.73 2.40 -8.85
CA THR A 388 -19.19 2.14 -8.96
C THR A 388 -19.81 2.09 -7.57
N VAL A 389 -21.03 2.61 -7.43
CA VAL A 389 -21.77 2.51 -6.16
C VAL A 389 -22.22 1.07 -5.96
N ARG A 390 -21.85 0.49 -4.83
CA ARG A 390 -22.29 -0.83 -4.39
C ARG A 390 -23.07 -0.70 -3.08
N ALA A 391 -24.22 -1.35 -3.02
CA ALA A 391 -25.00 -1.47 -1.80
C ALA A 391 -24.48 -2.66 -0.96
N SER A 392 -24.32 -2.46 0.36
CA SER A 392 -23.98 -3.50 1.32
C SER A 392 -24.83 -3.27 2.56
N ASP A 393 -25.69 -4.21 2.89
CA ASP A 393 -26.63 -4.29 4.03
C ASP A 393 -27.36 -3.00 4.45
N ARG A 394 -26.70 -1.93 4.78
CA ARG A 394 -27.28 -0.62 5.17
C ARG A 394 -26.47 0.58 4.71
N GLN A 395 -25.38 0.34 3.97
CA GLN A 395 -24.49 1.40 3.54
C GLN A 395 -24.16 1.26 2.07
N THR A 396 -23.86 2.37 1.43
CA THR A 396 -23.31 2.39 0.09
C THR A 396 -21.81 2.67 0.15
N LYS A 397 -21.04 2.04 -0.74
CA LYS A 397 -19.60 2.31 -0.90
C LYS A 397 -19.25 2.45 -2.38
N LEU A 398 -18.15 3.15 -2.66
CA LEU A 398 -17.53 3.11 -3.97
C LEU A 398 -16.57 1.93 -4.07
N GLU A 399 -16.63 1.23 -5.16
CA GLU A 399 -15.74 0.11 -5.45
C GLU A 399 -15.19 0.28 -6.86
N THR A 400 -13.88 0.44 -6.96
CA THR A 400 -13.16 0.59 -8.22
C THR A 400 -12.51 -0.72 -8.59
N ASP A 401 -12.61 -1.12 -9.86
CA ASP A 401 -11.87 -2.26 -10.39
C ASP A 401 -10.38 -2.14 -10.04
N GLU A 402 -9.77 -3.24 -9.58
CA GLU A 402 -8.39 -3.26 -9.09
C GLU A 402 -7.39 -2.74 -10.13
N ARG A 403 -7.59 -3.07 -11.39
CA ARG A 403 -6.72 -2.64 -12.49
C ARG A 403 -6.83 -1.12 -12.71
N VAL A 404 -8.03 -0.57 -12.63
CA VAL A 404 -8.27 0.87 -12.71
C VAL A 404 -7.68 1.56 -11.49
N MET A 405 -7.94 1.04 -10.28
CA MET A 405 -7.44 1.58 -9.02
C MET A 405 -5.91 1.74 -9.06
N ARG A 406 -5.17 0.65 -9.34
CA ARG A 406 -3.71 0.70 -9.37
C ARG A 406 -3.14 1.66 -10.41
N GLN A 407 -3.80 1.77 -11.58
CA GLN A 407 -3.38 2.67 -12.63
C GLN A 407 -3.59 4.13 -12.24
N GLN A 408 -4.75 4.46 -11.68
CA GLN A 408 -5.06 5.84 -11.31
C GLN A 408 -4.28 6.31 -10.08
N VAL A 409 -4.09 5.45 -9.08
CA VAL A 409 -3.24 5.75 -7.93
C VAL A 409 -1.80 6.02 -8.36
N GLN A 410 -1.26 5.27 -9.30
CA GLN A 410 0.08 5.53 -9.82
C GLN A 410 0.18 6.87 -10.55
N ARG A 411 -0.81 7.22 -11.38
CA ARG A 411 -0.86 8.54 -12.06
C ARG A 411 -0.88 9.69 -11.04
N LEU A 412 -1.73 9.56 -10.02
CA LEU A 412 -1.82 10.56 -8.94
C LEU A 412 -0.53 10.63 -8.11
N LEU A 413 0.10 9.47 -7.83
CA LEU A 413 1.38 9.41 -7.13
C LEU A 413 2.46 10.15 -7.90
N SER A 414 2.59 9.89 -9.20
CA SER A 414 3.54 10.61 -10.07
C SER A 414 3.28 12.12 -10.04
N CYS A 415 2.01 12.55 -10.14
CA CYS A 415 1.68 13.97 -10.05
C CYS A 415 2.09 14.57 -8.70
N ARG A 416 1.87 13.84 -7.60
CA ARG A 416 2.17 14.31 -6.24
C ARG A 416 3.67 14.36 -5.95
N VAL A 417 4.41 13.34 -6.43
CA VAL A 417 5.86 13.21 -6.20
C VAL A 417 6.68 14.03 -7.21
N ASP A 418 6.24 14.16 -8.46
CA ASP A 418 6.99 14.82 -9.54
C ASP A 418 6.49 16.24 -9.86
N ARG A 419 5.66 16.84 -8.96
CA ARG A 419 5.06 18.18 -9.13
C ARG A 419 4.17 18.29 -10.38
N GLY A 420 3.54 17.19 -10.77
CA GLY A 420 2.61 17.17 -11.91
C GLY A 420 1.28 17.85 -11.61
N LYS A 421 0.57 18.23 -12.68
CA LYS A 421 -0.78 18.79 -12.58
C LYS A 421 -1.82 17.72 -12.30
N MET A 422 -2.89 18.07 -11.59
CA MET A 422 -4.05 17.18 -11.42
C MET A 422 -4.58 16.76 -12.80
N PRO A 423 -4.69 15.45 -13.10
CA PRO A 423 -5.19 14.98 -14.39
C PRO A 423 -6.63 15.44 -14.65
N ALA A 424 -6.87 16.04 -15.81
CA ALA A 424 -8.17 16.63 -16.16
C ALA A 424 -9.30 15.60 -16.25
N ASP A 425 -8.99 14.38 -16.69
CA ASP A 425 -9.95 13.27 -16.76
C ASP A 425 -10.39 12.82 -15.36
N ILE A 426 -9.47 12.75 -14.39
CA ILE A 426 -9.78 12.42 -12.98
C ILE A 426 -10.66 13.52 -12.38
N ALA A 427 -10.31 14.79 -12.58
CA ALA A 427 -11.08 15.90 -12.07
C ALA A 427 -12.51 15.95 -12.64
N ARG A 428 -12.65 15.76 -13.95
CA ARG A 428 -13.97 15.70 -14.61
C ARG A 428 -14.81 14.49 -14.16
N ALA A 429 -14.18 13.33 -14.01
CA ALA A 429 -14.86 12.12 -13.54
C ALA A 429 -15.36 12.27 -12.08
N ALA A 430 -14.54 12.83 -11.20
CA ALA A 430 -14.93 13.13 -9.82
C ALA A 430 -16.09 14.13 -9.75
N ALA A 431 -16.06 15.20 -10.56
CA ALA A 431 -17.17 16.14 -10.68
C ALA A 431 -18.45 15.47 -11.19
N ALA A 432 -18.35 14.67 -12.24
CA ALA A 432 -19.49 13.94 -12.81
C ALA A 432 -20.14 12.97 -11.81
N LYS A 433 -19.33 12.33 -10.95
CA LYS A 433 -19.83 11.49 -9.86
C LYS A 433 -20.62 12.33 -8.84
N ALA A 434 -20.10 13.48 -8.46
CA ALA A 434 -20.74 14.40 -7.52
C ALA A 434 -22.02 15.06 -8.10
N PHE A 435 -22.26 14.99 -9.41
CA PHE A 435 -23.50 15.42 -10.05
C PHE A 435 -24.65 14.41 -9.97
N ASN A 436 -24.41 13.22 -9.43
CA ASN A 436 -25.41 12.17 -9.33
C ASN A 436 -25.36 11.47 -7.96
N LEU A 437 -25.89 12.14 -6.94
CA LEU A 437 -25.85 11.70 -5.55
C LEU A 437 -27.05 10.81 -5.14
N GLN A 438 -28.05 10.61 -6.00
CA GLN A 438 -29.31 9.96 -5.67
C GLN A 438 -29.17 8.53 -5.14
N ILE A 439 -28.21 7.78 -5.66
CA ILE A 439 -27.99 6.36 -5.35
C ILE A 439 -27.05 6.13 -4.15
N MET A 440 -26.65 7.19 -3.47
CA MET A 440 -25.69 7.16 -2.37
C MET A 440 -26.37 7.47 -1.04
N ASP A 441 -25.96 6.82 0.03
CA ASP A 441 -26.36 7.23 1.38
C ASP A 441 -25.69 8.55 1.80
N ALA A 442 -26.09 9.10 2.95
CA ALA A 442 -25.63 10.40 3.40
C ALA A 442 -24.11 10.46 3.64
N ALA A 443 -23.49 9.37 4.14
CA ALA A 443 -22.06 9.31 4.43
C ALA A 443 -21.24 9.25 3.14
N LEU A 444 -21.67 8.44 2.18
CA LEU A 444 -21.00 8.36 0.88
C LEU A 444 -21.14 9.67 0.09
N ARG A 445 -22.30 10.33 0.13
CA ARG A 445 -22.49 11.65 -0.50
C ARG A 445 -21.50 12.68 0.03
N GLU A 446 -21.36 12.73 1.35
CA GLU A 446 -20.40 13.65 1.98
C GLU A 446 -18.98 13.37 1.52
N THR A 447 -18.57 12.09 1.49
CA THR A 447 -17.25 11.66 1.04
C THR A 447 -17.00 12.02 -0.43
N VAL A 448 -18.00 11.81 -1.30
CA VAL A 448 -17.89 12.11 -2.74
C VAL A 448 -17.82 13.61 -2.98
N LEU A 449 -18.68 14.41 -2.33
CA LEU A 449 -18.67 15.86 -2.45
C LEU A 449 -17.37 16.47 -1.94
N PHE A 450 -16.92 16.06 -0.76
CA PHE A 450 -15.63 16.44 -0.17
C PHE A 450 -14.47 16.17 -1.14
N THR A 451 -14.39 14.92 -1.65
CA THR A 451 -13.30 14.50 -2.52
C THR A 451 -13.34 15.23 -3.87
N ALA A 452 -14.52 15.37 -4.47
CA ALA A 452 -14.67 16.09 -5.74
C ALA A 452 -14.28 17.57 -5.60
N CYS A 453 -14.71 18.25 -4.54
CA CYS A 453 -14.34 19.65 -4.29
C CYS A 453 -12.82 19.81 -4.06
N ALA A 454 -12.19 18.91 -3.30
CA ALA A 454 -10.74 18.94 -3.08
C ALA A 454 -9.96 18.76 -4.40
N VAL A 455 -10.37 17.79 -5.22
CA VAL A 455 -9.76 17.50 -6.54
C VAL A 455 -9.96 18.68 -7.50
N LEU A 456 -11.18 19.22 -7.58
CA LEU A 456 -11.49 20.38 -8.43
C LEU A 456 -10.72 21.62 -8.03
N ARG A 457 -10.59 21.90 -6.73
CA ARG A 457 -9.82 23.02 -6.21
C ARG A 457 -8.38 22.97 -6.70
N LYS A 458 -7.72 21.80 -6.56
CA LYS A 458 -6.36 21.60 -7.08
C LYS A 458 -6.32 21.70 -8.60
N TYR A 459 -7.27 21.08 -9.31
CA TYR A 459 -7.36 21.15 -10.77
C TYR A 459 -7.46 22.58 -11.28
N LYS A 460 -8.33 23.41 -10.71
CA LYS A 460 -8.48 24.81 -11.06
C LYS A 460 -7.19 25.60 -10.84
N TYR A 461 -6.52 25.38 -9.72
CA TYR A 461 -5.23 26.01 -9.44
C TYR A 461 -4.15 25.56 -10.43
N ASP A 462 -4.02 24.28 -10.68
CA ASP A 462 -2.94 23.73 -11.53
C ASP A 462 -3.04 24.20 -12.99
N TRP A 463 -4.25 24.27 -13.54
CA TRP A 463 -4.47 24.53 -14.95
C TRP A 463 -4.79 26.01 -15.27
N TYR A 464 -5.51 26.67 -14.37
CA TYR A 464 -6.02 28.02 -14.63
C TYR A 464 -5.49 29.07 -13.66
N LYS A 465 -4.75 28.65 -12.62
CA LYS A 465 -4.29 29.52 -11.51
C LYS A 465 -5.44 30.17 -10.74
N GLU A 466 -6.61 29.55 -10.79
CA GLU A 466 -7.78 29.99 -10.02
C GLU A 466 -7.65 29.51 -8.56
N GLU A 467 -7.70 30.44 -7.62
CA GLU A 467 -7.74 30.13 -6.19
C GLU A 467 -9.19 30.10 -5.69
N TRP A 468 -9.61 28.95 -5.19
CA TRP A 468 -10.93 28.77 -4.60
C TRP A 468 -10.82 28.65 -3.08
N GLY A 469 -11.44 29.61 -2.36
CA GLY A 469 -11.54 29.60 -0.89
C GLY A 469 -12.51 28.55 -0.39
N MET A 470 -12.49 28.31 0.93
CA MET A 470 -13.44 27.42 1.63
C MET A 470 -14.44 28.21 2.47
N ALA A 471 -14.51 29.53 2.28
CA ALA A 471 -15.55 30.37 2.85
C ALA A 471 -16.66 30.62 1.83
N LEU A 472 -17.90 30.72 2.30
CA LEU A 472 -19.02 31.09 1.44
C LEU A 472 -18.85 32.54 0.95
N GLU A 473 -18.87 32.72 -0.37
CA GLU A 473 -18.78 34.03 -1.03
C GLU A 473 -20.14 34.39 -1.67
N PRO A 474 -21.05 35.07 -0.96
CA PRO A 474 -22.40 35.33 -1.47
C PRO A 474 -22.47 36.10 -2.81
N GLN A 475 -21.49 36.97 -3.09
CA GLN A 475 -21.44 37.81 -4.28
C GLN A 475 -20.47 37.28 -5.36
N LYS A 476 -20.07 36.02 -5.29
CA LYS A 476 -19.18 35.38 -6.28
C LYS A 476 -19.75 35.50 -7.69
N LYS A 477 -19.01 36.12 -8.62
CA LYS A 477 -19.42 36.31 -10.02
C LYS A 477 -19.17 35.04 -10.86
N ASP A 478 -19.90 34.00 -10.51
CA ASP A 478 -19.96 32.71 -11.24
C ASP A 478 -21.39 32.16 -11.14
N VAL A 479 -22.09 32.11 -12.29
CA VAL A 479 -23.49 31.70 -12.34
C VAL A 479 -23.69 30.25 -11.87
N SER A 480 -22.76 29.36 -12.17
CA SER A 480 -22.82 27.96 -11.75
C SER A 480 -22.67 27.84 -10.22
N TYR A 481 -21.76 28.61 -9.62
CA TYR A 481 -21.62 28.70 -8.17
C TYR A 481 -22.94 29.19 -7.51
N GLN A 482 -23.58 30.22 -8.05
CA GLN A 482 -24.84 30.73 -7.51
C GLN A 482 -25.97 29.71 -7.60
N TYR A 483 -26.08 28.99 -8.71
CA TYR A 483 -27.03 27.87 -8.82
C TYR A 483 -26.73 26.73 -7.83
N GLY A 484 -25.45 26.44 -7.56
CA GLY A 484 -25.06 25.49 -6.51
C GLY A 484 -25.59 25.92 -5.14
N ARG A 485 -25.43 27.20 -4.78
CA ARG A 485 -25.99 27.79 -3.57
C ARG A 485 -27.52 27.61 -3.51
N LEU A 486 -28.21 27.91 -4.60
CA LEU A 486 -29.67 27.78 -4.68
C LEU A 486 -30.13 26.35 -4.43
N LEU A 487 -29.46 25.37 -5.02
CA LEU A 487 -29.78 23.97 -4.82
C LEU A 487 -29.61 23.52 -3.35
N ALA A 488 -28.55 23.99 -2.68
CA ALA A 488 -28.32 23.70 -1.26
C ALA A 488 -29.42 24.30 -0.37
N VAL A 489 -29.88 25.51 -0.70
CA VAL A 489 -31.00 26.14 0.03
C VAL A 489 -32.29 25.34 -0.17
N PHE A 490 -32.59 24.91 -1.39
CA PHE A 490 -33.76 24.10 -1.69
C PHE A 490 -33.73 22.75 -0.95
N GLU A 491 -32.58 22.09 -0.92
CA GLU A 491 -32.42 20.85 -0.15
C GLU A 491 -32.71 21.05 1.35
N LYS A 492 -32.08 22.06 1.95
CA LYS A 492 -32.20 22.31 3.39
C LYS A 492 -33.61 22.73 3.77
N LEU A 493 -34.23 23.61 2.96
CA LEU A 493 -35.62 24.04 3.18
C LEU A 493 -36.58 22.85 3.23
N GLU A 494 -36.45 21.90 2.30
CA GLU A 494 -37.29 20.70 2.28
C GLU A 494 -37.00 19.80 3.49
N ARG A 495 -35.72 19.56 3.83
CA ARG A 495 -35.33 18.74 4.98
C ARG A 495 -35.82 19.31 6.31
N ASP A 496 -35.87 20.63 6.47
CA ASP A 496 -36.38 21.27 7.71
C ASP A 496 -37.88 21.09 7.93
N THR A 497 -38.57 20.55 6.96
CA THR A 497 -40.00 20.21 7.06
C THR A 497 -40.25 18.73 7.29
N TYR A 498 -39.21 17.90 7.35
CA TYR A 498 -39.32 16.46 7.51
C TYR A 498 -39.50 16.10 8.98
N ASP A 499 -40.31 15.09 9.24
CA ASP A 499 -40.40 14.46 10.53
C ASP A 499 -39.17 13.61 10.83
N SER A 500 -38.89 13.35 12.10
CA SER A 500 -37.68 12.61 12.53
C SER A 500 -37.51 11.23 11.88
N ASN A 501 -38.61 10.62 11.44
CA ASN A 501 -38.61 9.29 10.81
C ASN A 501 -38.65 9.35 9.27
N GLU A 502 -38.68 10.53 8.66
CA GLU A 502 -38.77 10.68 7.22
C GLU A 502 -37.40 10.54 6.56
N GLN A 503 -37.20 9.46 5.80
CA GLN A 503 -35.93 9.11 5.15
C GLN A 503 -35.90 9.41 3.66
N ARG A 504 -36.97 9.99 3.08
CA ARG A 504 -37.00 10.23 1.63
C ARG A 504 -36.01 11.32 1.23
N GLU A 505 -35.55 11.20 -0.01
CA GLU A 505 -34.63 12.17 -0.59
C GLU A 505 -35.36 13.45 -1.01
N PRO A 506 -34.80 14.64 -0.70
CA PRO A 506 -35.33 15.91 -1.15
C PRO A 506 -35.41 16.02 -2.70
N ASN A 507 -36.38 16.80 -3.17
CA ASN A 507 -36.53 17.06 -4.60
C ASN A 507 -35.29 17.68 -5.23
N ALA A 508 -34.56 18.52 -4.49
CA ALA A 508 -33.27 19.07 -4.90
C ALA A 508 -32.24 17.98 -5.26
N ILE A 509 -32.15 16.91 -4.46
CA ILE A 509 -31.24 15.78 -4.73
C ILE A 509 -31.77 14.91 -5.87
N ARG A 510 -33.08 14.61 -5.86
CA ARG A 510 -33.71 13.78 -6.90
C ARG A 510 -33.62 14.41 -8.30
N MET A 511 -33.63 15.73 -8.40
CA MET A 511 -33.54 16.47 -9.65
C MET A 511 -32.13 16.98 -9.99
N GLN A 512 -31.11 16.65 -9.17
CA GLN A 512 -29.77 17.21 -9.30
C GLN A 512 -29.18 17.04 -10.73
N SER A 513 -29.37 15.89 -11.36
CA SER A 513 -28.86 15.65 -12.72
C SER A 513 -29.55 16.51 -13.79
N VAL A 514 -30.85 16.78 -13.61
CA VAL A 514 -31.61 17.70 -14.49
C VAL A 514 -31.20 19.14 -14.20
N PHE A 515 -31.01 19.48 -12.92
CA PHE A 515 -30.58 20.81 -12.48
C PHE A 515 -29.20 21.14 -13.05
N ALA A 516 -28.26 20.22 -13.07
CA ALA A 516 -26.95 20.44 -13.67
C ALA A 516 -27.01 20.73 -15.19
N LYS A 517 -27.95 20.15 -15.91
CA LYS A 517 -28.09 20.34 -17.36
C LYS A 517 -28.98 21.52 -17.76
N ARG A 518 -30.03 21.81 -17.00
CA ARG A 518 -31.03 22.84 -17.25
C ARG A 518 -31.39 23.60 -15.97
N PRO A 519 -30.46 24.41 -15.42
CA PRO A 519 -30.58 24.97 -14.08
C PRO A 519 -31.79 25.88 -13.91
N LEU A 520 -32.05 26.77 -14.86
CA LEU A 520 -33.20 27.70 -14.81
C LEU A 520 -34.55 26.95 -14.85
N TYR A 521 -34.67 25.93 -15.69
CA TYR A 521 -35.87 25.10 -15.75
C TYR A 521 -36.09 24.29 -14.48
N ALA A 522 -35.08 23.56 -14.06
CA ALA A 522 -35.18 22.71 -12.86
C ALA A 522 -35.41 23.51 -11.58
N SER A 523 -34.78 24.68 -11.42
CA SER A 523 -34.97 25.55 -10.26
C SER A 523 -36.43 26.02 -10.14
N ARG A 524 -37.09 26.37 -11.27
CA ARG A 524 -38.50 26.75 -11.27
C ARG A 524 -39.40 25.58 -10.81
N ILE A 525 -39.19 24.38 -11.33
CA ILE A 525 -39.97 23.19 -10.95
C ILE A 525 -39.78 22.86 -9.45
N ILE A 526 -38.54 22.82 -8.98
CA ILE A 526 -38.26 22.54 -7.57
C ILE A 526 -38.91 23.61 -6.70
N TRP A 527 -38.77 24.89 -7.04
CA TRP A 527 -39.34 25.97 -6.27
C TRP A 527 -40.88 25.94 -6.20
N GLU A 528 -41.57 25.62 -7.30
CA GLU A 528 -43.02 25.43 -7.33
C GLU A 528 -43.47 24.29 -6.42
N GLN A 529 -42.76 23.18 -6.43
CA GLN A 529 -43.04 22.06 -5.54
C GLN A 529 -42.81 22.44 -4.08
N LEU A 530 -41.70 23.12 -3.77
CA LEU A 530 -41.39 23.58 -2.43
C LEU A 530 -42.45 24.55 -1.89
N LYS A 531 -42.86 25.53 -2.70
CA LYS A 531 -43.91 26.48 -2.32
C LYS A 531 -45.24 25.82 -1.97
N LYS A 532 -45.67 24.80 -2.71
CA LYS A 532 -46.94 24.14 -2.53
C LYS A 532 -46.95 23.18 -1.34
N ALA A 533 -45.91 22.39 -1.16
CA ALA A 533 -45.92 21.22 -0.27
C ALA A 533 -45.13 21.40 1.04
N TYR A 534 -44.08 22.21 1.04
CA TYR A 534 -43.13 22.28 2.14
C TYR A 534 -43.04 23.67 2.79
N TYR A 535 -42.99 24.71 2.01
CA TYR A 535 -42.89 26.07 2.51
C TYR A 535 -43.98 26.43 3.54
N PRO A 536 -45.28 26.04 3.42
CA PRO A 536 -46.30 26.26 4.43
C PRO A 536 -46.03 25.57 5.78
N LYS A 537 -45.19 24.53 5.81
CA LYS A 537 -44.85 23.79 7.02
C LYS A 537 -43.73 24.46 7.84
N LEU A 538 -43.00 25.38 7.24
CA LEU A 538 -41.91 26.08 7.94
C LEU A 538 -42.42 27.07 8.97
N LYS A 539 -41.67 27.22 10.06
CA LYS A 539 -41.90 28.29 11.07
C LYS A 539 -41.69 29.70 10.39
N PRO A 540 -42.40 30.75 10.83
CA PRO A 540 -42.29 32.09 10.20
C PRO A 540 -40.85 32.61 10.10
N GLY A 541 -40.04 32.48 11.15
CA GLY A 541 -38.63 32.93 11.14
C GLY A 541 -37.79 32.18 10.11
N ALA A 542 -38.00 30.86 9.95
CA ALA A 542 -37.31 30.06 8.93
C ALA A 542 -37.69 30.49 7.51
N ARG A 543 -38.99 30.81 7.27
CA ARG A 543 -39.42 31.36 5.95
C ARG A 543 -38.68 32.63 5.61
N THR A 544 -38.67 33.60 6.52
CA THR A 544 -37.99 34.88 6.31
C THR A 544 -36.47 34.69 6.04
N LYS A 545 -35.83 33.77 6.75
CA LYS A 545 -34.42 33.42 6.54
C LYS A 545 -34.19 32.86 5.11
N TYR A 546 -35.00 31.88 4.69
CA TYR A 546 -34.87 31.27 3.37
C TYR A 546 -35.20 32.24 2.25
N ASP A 547 -36.29 33.05 2.39
CA ASP A 547 -36.65 34.05 1.40
C ASP A 547 -35.51 35.05 1.15
N ARG A 548 -34.90 35.55 2.20
CA ARG A 548 -33.77 36.48 2.08
C ARG A 548 -32.60 35.88 1.32
N ILE A 549 -32.23 34.62 1.65
CA ILE A 549 -31.12 33.93 0.98
C ILE A 549 -31.46 33.65 -0.49
N ILE A 550 -32.66 33.16 -0.78
CA ILE A 550 -33.11 32.86 -2.14
C ILE A 550 -33.16 34.15 -2.98
N GLN A 551 -33.73 35.25 -2.45
CA GLN A 551 -33.76 36.53 -3.15
C GLN A 551 -32.38 37.03 -3.50
N GLN A 552 -31.43 36.98 -2.55
CA GLN A 552 -30.05 37.34 -2.80
C GLN A 552 -29.42 36.54 -3.93
N ILE A 553 -29.59 35.19 -3.90
CA ILE A 553 -29.04 34.31 -4.93
C ILE A 553 -29.67 34.56 -6.30
N ILE A 554 -31.00 34.75 -6.35
CA ILE A 554 -31.71 35.04 -7.61
C ILE A 554 -31.26 36.40 -8.17
N GLN A 555 -31.04 37.40 -7.34
CA GLN A 555 -30.52 38.70 -7.76
C GLN A 555 -29.13 38.56 -8.42
N GLU A 556 -28.23 37.78 -7.80
CA GLU A 556 -26.93 37.48 -8.39
C GLU A 556 -27.05 36.75 -9.72
N ILE A 557 -27.88 35.66 -9.80
CA ILE A 557 -28.10 34.92 -11.05
C ILE A 557 -28.66 35.83 -12.14
N SER A 558 -29.63 36.71 -11.80
CA SER A 558 -30.26 37.60 -12.76
C SER A 558 -29.30 38.69 -13.30
N SER A 559 -28.16 38.90 -12.66
CA SER A 559 -27.12 39.83 -13.15
C SER A 559 -26.31 39.28 -14.34
N PHE A 560 -26.43 37.98 -14.64
CA PHE A 560 -25.76 37.34 -15.78
C PHE A 560 -26.65 37.39 -17.05
N PRO A 561 -26.05 37.31 -18.25
CA PRO A 561 -26.79 37.18 -19.49
C PRO A 561 -27.71 35.93 -19.49
N GLN A 562 -28.86 36.00 -20.11
CA GLN A 562 -29.85 34.90 -20.12
C GLN A 562 -29.26 33.60 -20.67
N ALA A 563 -28.40 33.68 -21.67
CA ALA A 563 -27.72 32.49 -22.24
C ALA A 563 -26.84 31.77 -21.20
N GLU A 564 -26.22 32.50 -20.26
CA GLU A 564 -25.44 31.92 -19.18
C GLU A 564 -26.33 31.32 -18.07
N GLN A 565 -27.49 31.97 -17.81
CA GLN A 565 -28.46 31.45 -16.83
C GLN A 565 -29.10 30.14 -17.31
N GLU A 566 -29.24 29.92 -18.60
CA GLU A 566 -29.84 28.72 -19.21
C GLU A 566 -28.81 27.62 -19.51
N ALA A 567 -27.52 27.96 -19.54
CA ALA A 567 -26.46 27.02 -19.88
C ALA A 567 -26.32 25.90 -18.83
N ALA A 568 -25.82 24.74 -19.26
CA ALA A 568 -25.46 23.67 -18.36
C ALA A 568 -24.40 24.14 -17.35
N LEU A 569 -24.54 23.72 -16.09
CA LEU A 569 -23.64 24.15 -15.03
C LEU A 569 -22.21 23.64 -15.23
N LYS A 570 -21.25 24.50 -14.93
CA LYS A 570 -19.84 24.14 -14.81
C LYS A 570 -19.60 23.46 -13.45
N ASP A 571 -18.45 22.82 -13.30
CA ASP A 571 -18.02 22.12 -12.09
C ASP A 571 -17.97 23.01 -10.83
N THR A 572 -17.85 24.34 -10.99
CA THR A 572 -17.85 25.33 -9.91
C THR A 572 -19.16 25.37 -9.09
N TYR A 573 -20.25 24.82 -9.63
CA TYR A 573 -21.50 24.72 -8.87
C TYR A 573 -21.35 23.83 -7.62
N LEU A 574 -20.46 22.84 -7.65
CA LEU A 574 -20.20 21.99 -6.49
C LEU A 574 -19.64 22.78 -5.30
N PHE A 575 -18.79 23.77 -5.57
CA PHE A 575 -18.29 24.67 -4.52
C PHE A 575 -19.43 25.48 -3.88
N GLY A 576 -20.29 26.07 -4.73
CA GLY A 576 -21.45 26.83 -4.24
C GLY A 576 -22.41 25.97 -3.44
N TYR A 577 -22.70 24.76 -3.93
CA TYR A 577 -23.57 23.79 -3.24
C TYR A 577 -23.00 23.39 -1.88
N TYR A 578 -21.73 22.98 -1.85
CA TYR A 578 -21.09 22.53 -0.60
C TYR A 578 -20.97 23.64 0.44
N LEU A 579 -20.48 24.80 0.05
CA LEU A 579 -20.25 25.91 0.98
C LEU A 579 -21.56 26.48 1.54
N GLN A 580 -22.61 26.61 0.71
CA GLN A 580 -23.92 27.05 1.18
C GLN A 580 -24.55 26.02 2.09
N ARG A 581 -24.42 24.75 1.77
CA ARG A 581 -24.90 23.64 2.62
C ARG A 581 -24.19 23.64 3.98
N SER A 582 -22.86 23.71 4.00
CA SER A 582 -22.08 23.80 5.25
C SER A 582 -22.53 24.99 6.11
N ALA A 583 -22.70 26.18 5.54
CA ALA A 583 -23.16 27.37 6.26
C ALA A 583 -24.56 27.21 6.87
N LEU A 584 -25.48 26.55 6.15
CA LEU A 584 -26.86 26.33 6.64
C LEU A 584 -26.93 25.32 7.79
N TYR A 585 -26.06 24.28 7.79
CA TYR A 585 -26.03 23.28 8.85
C TYR A 585 -25.23 23.74 10.08
N THR A 586 -24.26 24.63 9.92
CA THR A 586 -23.47 25.17 11.04
C THR A 586 -24.27 26.21 11.84
N SER A 587 -25.02 27.09 11.19
CA SER A 587 -25.87 28.09 11.88
C SER A 587 -27.01 27.45 12.69
N GLY A 588 -27.54 26.30 12.30
CA GLY A 588 -28.57 25.59 13.06
C GLY A 588 -28.08 24.98 14.38
N LYS A 589 -26.77 24.68 14.49
CA LYS A 589 -26.20 24.17 15.77
C LYS A 589 -25.97 25.27 16.80
N THR A 590 -25.77 26.49 16.38
CA THR A 590 -25.59 27.66 17.27
C THR A 590 -26.93 28.14 17.82
N GLU A 591 -28.02 28.05 17.05
CA GLU A 591 -29.35 28.42 17.48
C GLU A 591 -29.96 27.40 18.50
N ASN A 592 -29.71 26.09 18.32
CA ASN A 592 -30.20 25.09 19.26
C ASN A 592 -29.49 25.11 20.63
N ASN A 593 -28.20 25.53 20.67
CA ASN A 593 -27.47 25.67 21.95
C ASN A 593 -27.82 26.95 22.73
N GLN A 594 -28.58 27.90 22.13
CA GLN A 594 -29.10 29.09 22.82
C GLN A 594 -30.55 28.94 23.28
N GLU A 595 -31.27 27.90 22.84
CA GLU A 595 -32.61 27.56 23.34
C GLU A 595 -32.56 26.55 24.50
N GLU A 596 -31.40 25.95 24.82
CA GLU A 596 -31.18 25.04 25.94
C GLU A 596 -30.44 25.66 27.16
N GLU A 597 -30.03 26.94 27.09
CA GLU A 597 -29.60 27.76 28.24
C GLU A 597 -30.73 28.72 28.67
#